data_6b75d90df6014d269283a6e8b88446d8
#
_entry.id   6b75d90df6014d269283a6e8b88446d8
#
_cell.length_a   1.000
_cell.length_b   1.000
_cell.length_c   1.000
_cell.angle_alpha   90.00
_cell.angle_beta   90.00
_cell.angle_gamma   90.00
#
_symmetry.space_group_name_H-M   'P 1'
#
loop_
_entity.id
_entity.type
_entity.pdbx_description
1 polymer ?
#
loop_
_entity_poly.entity_id
_entity_poly.type
_entity_poly.pdbx_seq_one_letter_code
_entity_poly.pdbx_strand_id
1 'polypeptide(L)'
;MEHTKISTDIEQNIKQFQQLFADSADIKMKKMRLGKGKRRRCFLAYIEVAVSNMLLETTALGRLLAALSELPDRDLNQVLNENAMGISDVTPYDTIEDAAQGMLTGDAILFVDGYGHALKIADKGYPGMGVQEPDSEKVIRGSKEGFTDSIKTNTALIRKRVRSTRVKVEEVQEGVRSHTAIDLVYMADLKYTSVLEKIREKITEYEIDGVMDSGILEQLAEKKWYSPFPQFQTTQRPDRAALAVLEGRIVLLCDNSPVALILPTDLNSFLKTSDDYYNRFGVATFARILRYMAAFFAMTLPGLYLAVTNFHTQILPTPLLLSFWEARIGVPFPAALEVILMEISFELLREAGVRLPGAMGNTIGIVGGLIIGQAAVDANLVSPIVVIVVAFTALCSFSIPNEEFAFSFRILKFYVIVLSAWLGFFGFLIALLTVFIHLSRLESFGIPYLMPFVGADVNDYHDERDSIWRAPLKKMVRRPIYAKRGERIRLRKK
;
A
#
# COMPACT_ATOMS: atom_id res chain seq x y z
N MET A 1 21.11 8.43 21.24
CA MET A 1 20.64 9.77 20.81
C MET A 1 21.12 10.71 21.90
N GLU A 2 21.76 11.83 21.56
CA GLU A 2 22.08 12.87 22.53
C GLU A 2 20.76 13.40 23.07
N HIS A 3 20.57 13.35 24.40
CA HIS A 3 19.40 13.89 25.07
C HIS A 3 19.60 15.40 25.24
N THR A 4 19.00 16.20 24.37
CA THR A 4 19.09 17.65 24.40
C THR A 4 18.12 18.18 25.44
N LYS A 5 18.64 18.81 26.52
CA LYS A 5 17.80 19.40 27.54
C LYS A 5 17.01 20.60 27.00
N ILE A 6 15.78 20.76 27.47
CA ILE A 6 14.93 21.89 27.12
C ILE A 6 15.51 23.16 27.74
N SER A 7 15.70 24.18 26.89
CA SER A 7 16.21 25.48 27.31
C SER A 7 15.09 26.34 27.89
N THR A 8 15.47 27.27 28.81
CA THR A 8 14.56 28.32 29.27
C THR A 8 14.28 29.38 28.18
N ASP A 9 15.13 29.44 27.13
CA ASP A 9 14.87 30.29 25.95
C ASP A 9 14.00 29.55 24.93
N ILE A 10 12.80 30.08 24.73
CA ILE A 10 11.83 29.48 23.81
C ILE A 10 12.30 29.47 22.34
N GLU A 11 13.07 30.47 21.90
CA GLU A 11 13.53 30.54 20.51
C GLU A 11 14.52 29.41 20.19
N GLN A 12 15.33 29.03 21.17
CA GLN A 12 16.22 27.87 21.02
C GLN A 12 15.44 26.57 20.90
N ASN A 13 14.42 26.36 21.73
CA ASN A 13 13.56 25.19 21.68
C ASN A 13 12.79 25.13 20.37
N ILE A 14 12.25 26.25 19.88
CA ILE A 14 11.56 26.33 18.59
C ILE A 14 12.49 25.91 17.45
N LYS A 15 13.72 26.46 17.43
CA LYS A 15 14.68 26.14 16.38
C LYS A 15 15.06 24.66 16.35
N GLN A 16 15.30 24.07 17.53
CA GLN A 16 15.62 22.65 17.65
C GLN A 16 14.45 21.77 17.21
N PHE A 17 13.23 22.12 17.63
CA PHE A 17 12.03 21.36 17.27
C PHE A 17 11.70 21.46 15.78
N GLN A 18 11.88 22.66 15.18
CA GLN A 18 11.75 22.86 13.74
C GLN A 18 12.77 22.07 12.93
N GLN A 19 14.02 21.98 13.39
CA GLN A 19 15.04 21.15 12.73
C GLN A 19 14.70 19.65 12.78
N LEU A 20 14.17 19.18 13.90
CA LEU A 20 13.77 17.77 14.07
C LEU A 20 12.64 17.37 13.12
N PHE A 21 11.70 18.27 12.89
CA PHE A 21 10.51 18.06 12.07
C PHE A 21 10.54 18.84 10.74
N ALA A 22 11.73 19.19 10.25
CA ALA A 22 11.87 19.73 8.90
C ALA A 22 11.25 18.74 7.90
N ASP A 23 10.60 19.24 6.84
CA ASP A 23 9.88 18.45 5.82
C ASP A 23 8.77 17.55 6.40
N SER A 24 8.01 18.05 7.38
CA SER A 24 6.86 17.36 7.99
C SER A 24 5.64 18.28 8.00
N ALA A 25 4.88 18.29 6.90
CA ALA A 25 3.72 19.17 6.68
C ALA A 25 2.54 18.88 7.63
N ASP A 26 2.45 17.64 8.12
CA ASP A 26 1.43 17.15 9.07
C ASP A 26 1.64 17.67 10.51
N ILE A 27 2.80 18.25 10.81
CA ILE A 27 3.11 18.78 12.13
C ILE A 27 2.91 20.30 12.15
N LYS A 28 2.00 20.74 13.00
CA LYS A 28 1.70 22.17 13.18
C LYS A 28 2.41 22.70 14.41
N MET A 29 2.95 23.88 14.23
CA MET A 29 3.71 24.60 15.24
C MET A 29 3.13 26.01 15.38
N LYS A 30 2.49 26.30 16.52
CA LYS A 30 1.77 27.55 16.74
C LYS A 30 2.44 28.38 17.84
N LYS A 31 2.93 29.55 17.49
CA LYS A 31 3.43 30.54 18.46
C LYS A 31 2.24 31.28 19.08
N MET A 32 2.19 31.36 20.41
CA MET A 32 1.11 31.98 21.18
C MET A 32 1.66 32.80 22.34
N ARG A 33 0.80 33.50 23.04
CA ARG A 33 1.14 34.23 24.27
C ARG A 33 0.14 33.88 25.37
N LEU A 34 0.64 33.53 26.53
CA LEU A 34 -0.13 33.19 27.73
C LEU A 34 0.03 34.23 28.82
N GLY A 35 -0.84 34.15 29.81
CA GLY A 35 -0.86 35.02 30.98
C GLY A 35 -1.59 36.34 30.81
N LYS A 36 -2.03 36.91 31.93
CA LYS A 36 -2.77 38.18 31.98
C LYS A 36 -1.92 39.29 31.37
N GLY A 37 -2.39 39.89 30.27
CA GLY A 37 -1.62 40.87 29.50
C GLY A 37 -0.76 40.25 28.37
N LYS A 38 -0.87 38.96 28.09
CA LYS A 38 -0.17 38.24 26.99
C LYS A 38 1.36 38.43 27.00
N ARG A 39 1.97 38.41 28.19
CA ARG A 39 3.40 38.73 28.36
C ARG A 39 4.32 37.54 28.06
N ARG A 40 3.89 36.28 28.33
CA ARG A 40 4.74 35.12 28.14
C ARG A 40 4.56 34.53 26.76
N ARG A 41 5.66 34.37 26.06
CA ARG A 41 5.70 33.65 24.79
C ARG A 41 5.57 32.14 25.05
N CYS A 42 4.79 31.46 24.25
CA CYS A 42 4.69 30.02 24.29
C CYS A 42 4.59 29.47 22.86
N PHE A 43 4.86 28.19 22.75
CA PHE A 43 4.89 27.47 21.50
C PHE A 43 4.21 26.12 21.68
N LEU A 44 3.19 25.87 20.87
CA LEU A 44 2.41 24.63 20.86
C LEU A 44 2.77 23.82 19.62
N ALA A 45 3.19 22.56 19.81
CA ALA A 45 3.45 21.62 18.73
C ALA A 45 2.50 20.42 18.80
N TYR A 46 1.94 20.02 17.66
CA TYR A 46 0.98 18.92 17.58
C TYR A 46 0.87 18.35 16.17
N ILE A 47 0.37 17.12 16.06
CA ILE A 47 -0.02 16.54 14.78
C ILE A 47 -1.42 17.06 14.42
N GLU A 48 -1.58 17.63 13.22
CA GLU A 48 -2.78 18.39 12.83
C GLU A 48 -4.07 17.62 13.07
N VAL A 49 -4.17 16.37 12.65
CA VAL A 49 -5.39 15.56 12.79
C VAL A 49 -5.62 15.05 14.20
N ALA A 50 -4.54 14.81 14.95
CA ALA A 50 -4.67 14.32 16.32
C ALA A 50 -5.21 15.39 17.29
N VAL A 51 -5.05 16.68 16.96
CA VAL A 51 -5.35 17.80 17.87
C VAL A 51 -6.27 18.84 17.26
N SER A 52 -6.52 18.85 15.94
CA SER A 52 -7.26 19.95 15.29
C SER A 52 -8.67 20.19 15.85
N ASN A 53 -9.38 19.14 16.23
CA ASN A 53 -10.69 19.23 16.87
C ASN A 53 -10.63 19.69 18.33
N MET A 54 -9.44 19.70 18.92
CA MET A 54 -9.19 20.00 20.32
C MET A 54 -8.82 21.47 20.57
N LEU A 55 -8.45 22.21 19.53
CA LEU A 55 -8.17 23.66 19.59
C LEU A 55 -9.43 24.50 19.63
N LEU A 56 -10.61 23.90 19.48
CA LEU A 56 -11.88 24.57 19.67
C LEU A 56 -12.08 24.91 21.15
N GLU A 57 -12.67 26.06 21.45
CA GLU A 57 -12.85 26.57 22.81
C GLU A 57 -13.57 25.60 23.78
N THR A 58 -14.29 24.65 23.23
CA THR A 58 -15.04 23.63 23.98
C THR A 58 -14.21 22.42 24.41
N THR A 59 -13.00 22.24 23.86
CA THR A 59 -12.14 21.09 24.16
C THR A 59 -11.29 21.27 25.41
N ALA A 60 -10.78 20.18 25.99
CA ALA A 60 -9.92 20.21 27.16
C ALA A 60 -8.68 21.11 26.96
N LEU A 61 -8.04 20.99 25.79
CA LEU A 61 -6.90 21.82 25.42
C LEU A 61 -7.27 23.29 25.26
N GLY A 62 -8.37 23.60 24.57
CA GLY A 62 -8.84 24.97 24.40
C GLY A 62 -9.20 25.64 25.73
N ARG A 63 -9.91 24.95 26.62
CA ARG A 63 -10.23 25.41 27.97
C ARG A 63 -9.00 25.64 28.82
N LEU A 64 -8.01 24.73 28.75
CA LEU A 64 -6.74 24.87 29.44
C LEU A 64 -5.99 26.11 28.96
N LEU A 65 -5.84 26.28 27.66
CA LEU A 65 -5.15 27.43 27.08
C LEU A 65 -5.86 28.74 27.42
N ALA A 66 -7.19 28.76 27.42
CA ALA A 66 -7.99 29.91 27.84
C ALA A 66 -7.75 30.22 29.34
N ALA A 67 -7.81 29.22 30.21
CA ALA A 67 -7.53 29.39 31.66
C ALA A 67 -6.12 29.89 31.90
N LEU A 68 -5.11 29.33 31.24
CA LEU A 68 -3.71 29.77 31.35
C LEU A 68 -3.49 31.19 30.81
N SER A 69 -4.33 31.65 29.86
CA SER A 69 -4.21 33.02 29.31
C SER A 69 -4.71 34.07 30.25
N GLU A 70 -5.56 33.75 31.22
CA GLU A 70 -6.12 34.68 32.20
C GLU A 70 -5.31 34.79 33.51
N LEU A 71 -4.37 33.84 33.75
CA LEU A 71 -3.57 33.79 34.98
C LEU A 71 -2.53 34.90 35.02
N PRO A 72 -2.31 35.55 36.24
CA PRO A 72 -1.15 36.41 36.47
C PRO A 72 0.16 35.61 36.31
N ASP A 73 1.25 36.31 35.90
CA ASP A 73 2.55 35.68 35.68
C ASP A 73 3.11 34.93 36.92
N ARG A 74 2.76 35.37 38.12
CA ARG A 74 3.19 34.75 39.38
C ARG A 74 2.50 33.42 39.60
N ASP A 75 1.20 33.38 39.37
CA ASP A 75 0.37 32.17 39.52
C ASP A 75 0.61 31.17 38.39
N LEU A 76 0.91 31.66 37.17
CA LEU A 76 1.31 30.82 36.06
C LEU A 76 2.59 30.01 36.34
N ASN A 77 3.60 30.64 36.97
CA ASN A 77 4.81 29.93 37.39
C ASN A 77 4.55 28.85 38.43
N GLN A 78 3.67 29.14 39.39
CA GLN A 78 3.32 28.21 40.45
C GLN A 78 2.58 27.01 39.85
N VAL A 79 1.57 27.24 38.99
CA VAL A 79 0.82 26.21 38.31
C VAL A 79 1.71 25.33 37.41
N LEU A 80 2.66 25.93 36.69
CA LEU A 80 3.61 25.19 35.85
C LEU A 80 4.56 24.30 36.69
N ASN A 81 5.07 24.82 37.82
CA ASN A 81 6.05 24.14 38.68
C ASN A 81 5.40 23.05 39.55
N GLU A 82 4.18 23.27 40.03
CA GLU A 82 3.46 22.35 40.91
C GLU A 82 2.70 21.26 40.14
N ASN A 83 2.73 21.31 38.83
CA ASN A 83 1.94 20.42 37.97
C ASN A 83 0.44 20.46 38.29
N ALA A 84 -0.04 21.60 38.79
CA ALA A 84 -1.35 21.80 39.41
C ALA A 84 -2.43 22.23 38.41
N MET A 85 -2.35 21.81 37.16
CA MET A 85 -3.27 22.24 36.12
C MET A 85 -4.68 21.61 36.17
N GLY A 86 -4.95 20.78 37.18
CA GLY A 86 -6.28 20.20 37.39
C GLY A 86 -6.79 19.26 36.29
N ILE A 87 -5.95 18.93 35.30
CA ILE A 87 -6.24 18.02 34.21
C ILE A 87 -5.38 16.78 34.41
N SER A 88 -5.98 15.65 34.32
CA SER A 88 -5.46 14.37 34.79
C SER A 88 -4.16 13.87 34.14
N ASP A 89 -3.66 14.50 33.06
CA ASP A 89 -2.48 13.98 32.34
C ASP A 89 -1.58 15.06 31.75
N VAL A 90 -1.23 16.08 32.53
CA VAL A 90 -0.15 17.01 32.17
C VAL A 90 1.14 16.52 32.82
N THR A 91 2.10 16.10 32.00
CA THR A 91 3.40 15.61 32.46
C THR A 91 4.52 16.47 31.87
N PRO A 92 5.50 16.91 32.68
CA PRO A 92 6.67 17.63 32.17
C PRO A 92 7.63 16.67 31.47
N TYR A 93 8.25 17.13 30.39
CA TYR A 93 9.38 16.50 29.73
C TYR A 93 10.62 17.35 29.86
N ASP A 94 11.77 16.71 30.12
CA ASP A 94 13.05 17.37 30.36
C ASP A 94 13.88 17.49 29.08
N THR A 95 13.56 16.67 28.04
CA THR A 95 14.34 16.63 26.82
C THR A 95 13.46 16.90 25.58
N ILE A 96 14.09 17.44 24.54
CA ILE A 96 13.44 17.71 23.25
C ILE A 96 12.98 16.39 22.61
N GLU A 97 13.76 15.32 22.77
CA GLU A 97 13.48 14.00 22.21
C GLU A 97 12.25 13.36 22.87
N ASP A 98 12.12 13.48 24.21
CA ASP A 98 10.93 12.98 24.93
C ASP A 98 9.68 13.77 24.54
N ALA A 99 9.80 15.09 24.43
CA ALA A 99 8.72 15.96 23.95
C ALA A 99 8.29 15.58 22.51
N ALA A 100 9.27 15.36 21.61
CA ALA A 100 8.99 14.90 20.26
C ALA A 100 8.32 13.52 20.22
N GLN A 101 8.76 12.58 21.06
CA GLN A 101 8.17 11.26 21.18
C GLN A 101 6.73 11.33 21.73
N GLY A 102 6.48 12.18 22.71
CA GLY A 102 5.14 12.46 23.24
C GLY A 102 4.21 12.97 22.13
N MET A 103 4.66 13.94 21.34
CA MET A 103 3.87 14.45 20.21
C MET A 103 3.56 13.35 19.18
N LEU A 104 4.52 12.49 18.86
CA LEU A 104 4.33 11.37 17.93
C LEU A 104 3.40 10.27 18.49
N THR A 105 3.08 10.27 19.78
CA THR A 105 2.02 9.42 20.35
C THR A 105 0.62 10.02 20.26
N GLY A 106 0.52 11.26 19.74
CA GLY A 106 -0.75 11.96 19.50
C GLY A 106 -1.06 13.02 20.55
N ASP A 107 -0.12 13.34 21.43
CA ASP A 107 -0.29 14.35 22.46
C ASP A 107 0.11 15.74 21.93
N ALA A 108 -0.44 16.82 22.50
CA ALA A 108 0.02 18.18 22.26
C ALA A 108 1.16 18.52 23.22
N ILE A 109 2.17 19.23 22.71
CA ILE A 109 3.34 19.65 23.50
C ILE A 109 3.39 21.18 23.58
N LEU A 110 3.40 21.70 24.80
CA LEU A 110 3.47 23.12 25.08
C LEU A 110 4.82 23.49 25.69
N PHE A 111 5.54 24.41 25.04
CA PHE A 111 6.72 25.06 25.55
C PHE A 111 6.38 26.46 26.02
N VAL A 112 6.89 26.87 27.20
CA VAL A 112 6.65 28.19 27.78
C VAL A 112 7.97 28.88 28.01
N ASP A 113 8.08 30.17 27.65
CA ASP A 113 9.26 30.96 27.81
C ASP A 113 9.64 31.16 29.30
N GLY A 114 10.89 30.94 29.63
CA GLY A 114 11.37 30.96 31.00
C GLY A 114 11.13 29.68 31.81
N TYR A 115 10.58 28.63 31.19
CA TYR A 115 10.33 27.31 31.81
C TYR A 115 11.21 26.24 31.15
N GLY A 116 11.99 25.51 31.94
CA GLY A 116 12.99 24.56 31.46
C GLY A 116 12.45 23.15 31.12
N HIS A 117 11.14 23.00 31.00
CA HIS A 117 10.47 21.72 30.63
C HIS A 117 9.41 21.97 29.58
N ALA A 118 9.07 20.95 28.79
CA ALA A 118 7.91 20.98 27.93
C ALA A 118 6.75 20.29 28.61
N LEU A 119 5.55 20.80 28.45
CA LEU A 119 4.35 20.22 29.02
C LEU A 119 3.67 19.35 27.98
N LYS A 120 3.57 18.06 28.27
CA LYS A 120 2.72 17.14 27.55
C LYS A 120 1.28 17.37 27.99
N ILE A 121 0.41 17.65 27.06
CA ILE A 121 -1.03 17.71 27.28
C ILE A 121 -1.61 16.46 26.64
N ALA A 122 -1.94 15.48 27.48
CA ALA A 122 -2.43 14.19 27.02
C ALA A 122 -3.87 14.34 26.49
N ASP A 123 -3.98 14.28 25.17
CA ASP A 123 -5.28 14.26 24.51
C ASP A 123 -5.17 13.50 23.18
N LYS A 124 -5.08 12.16 23.30
CA LYS A 124 -4.85 11.27 22.16
C LYS A 124 -6.05 11.23 21.24
N GLY A 125 -5.99 12.02 20.18
CA GLY A 125 -7.04 12.15 19.18
C GLY A 125 -6.75 11.51 17.83
N TYR A 126 -5.90 10.46 17.76
CA TYR A 126 -5.76 9.72 16.51
C TYR A 126 -7.11 9.23 15.99
N PRO A 127 -7.36 9.35 14.66
CA PRO A 127 -8.62 8.87 14.08
C PRO A 127 -8.87 7.41 14.46
N GLY A 128 -9.97 7.13 15.10
CA GLY A 128 -10.39 5.79 15.48
C GLY A 128 -11.82 5.51 15.09
N MET A 129 -12.68 6.54 15.14
CA MET A 129 -14.07 6.41 14.67
C MET A 129 -14.16 6.87 13.21
N GLY A 130 -14.89 6.10 12.39
CA GLY A 130 -15.11 6.41 10.97
C GLY A 130 -14.11 5.73 10.01
N VAL A 131 -13.07 5.08 10.53
CA VAL A 131 -12.14 4.28 9.72
C VAL A 131 -12.75 2.91 9.50
N GLN A 132 -13.10 2.59 8.27
CA GLN A 132 -13.74 1.33 7.88
C GLN A 132 -12.69 0.26 7.53
N GLU A 133 -13.10 -1.02 7.58
CA GLU A 133 -12.28 -2.12 7.08
C GLU A 133 -12.19 -2.02 5.55
N PRO A 134 -11.00 -2.20 4.94
CA PRO A 134 -10.85 -2.18 3.50
C PRO A 134 -11.68 -3.27 2.81
N ASP A 135 -12.46 -2.90 1.82
CA ASP A 135 -13.28 -3.87 1.09
C ASP A 135 -12.45 -4.78 0.18
N SER A 136 -11.41 -4.23 -0.45
CA SER A 136 -10.59 -4.94 -1.43
C SER A 136 -9.43 -5.74 -0.81
N GLU A 137 -8.95 -5.40 0.39
CA GLU A 137 -7.79 -6.03 1.04
C GLU A 137 -8.14 -6.60 2.42
N LYS A 138 -9.14 -7.50 2.49
CA LYS A 138 -9.53 -8.17 3.74
C LYS A 138 -8.44 -9.10 4.25
N VAL A 139 -8.22 -9.12 5.57
CA VAL A 139 -7.24 -10.00 6.23
C VAL A 139 -7.89 -10.79 7.33
N ILE A 140 -7.39 -12.02 7.53
CA ILE A 140 -7.85 -12.89 8.61
C ILE A 140 -7.26 -12.42 9.95
N ARG A 141 -6.00 -11.96 9.93
CA ARG A 141 -5.29 -11.48 11.12
C ARG A 141 -4.60 -10.15 10.82
N GLY A 142 -4.81 -9.16 11.66
CA GLY A 142 -4.15 -7.86 11.52
C GLY A 142 -5.07 -6.69 11.86
N SER A 143 -4.64 -5.49 11.51
CA SER A 143 -5.45 -4.28 11.63
C SER A 143 -6.65 -4.34 10.70
N LYS A 144 -7.79 -3.85 11.17
CA LYS A 144 -9.01 -3.69 10.36
C LYS A 144 -9.20 -2.25 9.89
N GLU A 145 -8.27 -1.36 10.20
CA GLU A 145 -8.31 0.02 9.78
C GLU A 145 -7.90 0.13 8.30
N GLY A 146 -8.73 0.79 7.49
CA GLY A 146 -8.47 1.18 6.11
C GLY A 146 -8.18 2.67 5.98
N PHE A 147 -7.67 3.10 4.84
CA PHE A 147 -7.57 4.49 4.48
C PHE A 147 -8.96 5.09 4.18
N THR A 148 -9.07 6.40 4.29
CA THR A 148 -10.28 7.21 4.06
C THR A 148 -10.02 8.21 2.93
N ASP A 149 -11.04 8.95 2.53
CA ASP A 149 -10.90 10.01 1.51
C ASP A 149 -10.09 11.22 2.03
N SER A 150 -9.88 11.35 3.34
CA SER A 150 -9.13 12.47 3.93
C SER A 150 -7.64 12.17 4.00
N ILE A 151 -6.81 12.88 3.24
CA ILE A 151 -5.35 12.75 3.22
C ILE A 151 -4.74 12.93 4.62
N LYS A 152 -5.23 13.89 5.41
CA LYS A 152 -4.74 14.16 6.76
C LYS A 152 -5.00 12.98 7.70
N THR A 153 -6.16 12.35 7.61
CA THR A 153 -6.49 11.13 8.35
C THR A 153 -5.55 10.00 7.94
N ASN A 154 -5.31 9.83 6.64
CA ASN A 154 -4.46 8.79 6.10
C ASN A 154 -3.01 8.94 6.56
N THR A 155 -2.47 10.14 6.54
CA THR A 155 -1.13 10.48 7.05
C THR A 155 -1.01 10.17 8.55
N ALA A 156 -2.03 10.56 9.34
CA ALA A 156 -2.07 10.27 10.77
C ALA A 156 -2.14 8.76 11.06
N LEU A 157 -2.83 7.96 10.25
CA LEU A 157 -2.87 6.50 10.38
C LEU A 157 -1.51 5.84 10.14
N ILE A 158 -0.67 6.39 9.25
CA ILE A 158 0.72 5.95 9.07
C ILE A 158 1.56 6.39 10.28
N ARG A 159 1.46 7.64 10.72
CA ARG A 159 2.17 8.16 11.91
C ARG A 159 1.86 7.37 13.18
N LYS A 160 0.60 7.01 13.40
CA LYS A 160 0.16 6.17 14.52
C LYS A 160 0.96 4.88 14.64
N ARG A 161 1.38 4.31 13.48
CA ARG A 161 2.14 3.04 13.40
C ARG A 161 3.64 3.25 13.39
N VAL A 162 4.11 4.32 12.77
CA VAL A 162 5.56 4.63 12.67
C VAL A 162 5.87 5.92 13.43
N ARG A 163 6.07 5.76 14.74
CA ARG A 163 6.33 6.89 15.68
C ARG A 163 7.80 7.25 15.66
N SER A 164 8.27 7.84 14.56
CA SER A 164 9.65 8.24 14.37
C SER A 164 9.72 9.66 13.81
N THR A 165 10.64 10.48 14.33
CA THR A 165 10.96 11.81 13.80
C THR A 165 11.58 11.77 12.40
N ARG A 166 12.09 10.59 12.00
CA ARG A 166 12.65 10.35 10.66
C ARG A 166 11.61 10.13 9.58
N VAL A 167 10.35 9.90 9.95
CA VAL A 167 9.23 9.91 8.98
C VAL A 167 9.01 11.33 8.54
N LYS A 168 9.04 11.55 7.23
CA LYS A 168 8.78 12.84 6.58
C LYS A 168 7.52 12.76 5.77
N VAL A 169 6.81 13.86 5.73
CA VAL A 169 5.58 14.05 4.96
C VAL A 169 5.72 15.35 4.19
N GLU A 170 5.91 15.23 2.90
CA GLU A 170 6.01 16.38 2.00
C GLU A 170 4.68 16.53 1.26
N GLU A 171 4.04 17.68 1.39
CA GLU A 171 2.82 18.01 0.69
C GLU A 171 3.15 18.72 -0.63
N VAL A 172 2.61 18.23 -1.73
CA VAL A 172 2.63 18.84 -3.07
C VAL A 172 1.17 19.04 -3.51
N GLN A 173 0.90 20.07 -4.27
CA GLN A 173 -0.45 20.32 -4.82
C GLN A 173 -0.41 20.16 -6.33
N GLU A 174 -1.34 19.36 -6.85
CA GLU A 174 -1.48 19.10 -8.28
C GLU A 174 -2.90 19.37 -8.78
N GLY A 175 -3.02 19.66 -10.07
CA GLY A 175 -4.27 20.05 -10.71
C GLY A 175 -4.49 21.56 -10.68
N VAL A 176 -4.52 22.17 -11.87
CA VAL A 176 -4.64 23.63 -12.06
C VAL A 176 -5.92 24.19 -11.45
N ARG A 177 -7.00 23.39 -11.42
CA ARG A 177 -8.31 23.79 -10.88
C ARG A 177 -8.65 23.09 -9.58
N SER A 178 -8.21 21.84 -9.39
CA SER A 178 -8.56 21.09 -8.18
C SER A 178 -7.65 21.41 -7.00
N HIS A 179 -6.39 21.82 -7.24
CA HIS A 179 -5.37 22.04 -6.20
C HIS A 179 -5.33 20.90 -5.19
N THR A 180 -5.38 19.65 -5.69
CA THR A 180 -5.48 18.45 -4.87
C THR A 180 -4.17 18.23 -4.13
N ALA A 181 -4.24 18.07 -2.81
CA ALA A 181 -3.08 17.79 -1.98
C ALA A 181 -2.61 16.34 -2.18
N ILE A 182 -1.28 16.17 -2.27
CA ILE A 182 -0.60 14.89 -2.40
C ILE A 182 0.50 14.84 -1.36
N ASP A 183 0.46 13.87 -0.45
CA ASP A 183 1.49 13.66 0.56
C ASP A 183 2.47 12.56 0.14
N LEU A 184 3.76 12.89 0.10
CA LEU A 184 4.84 11.92 -0.04
C LEU A 184 5.35 11.53 1.35
N VAL A 185 5.07 10.30 1.77
CA VAL A 185 5.44 9.79 3.09
C VAL A 185 6.62 8.81 2.97
N TYR A 186 7.73 9.08 3.67
CA TYR A 186 8.93 8.27 3.60
C TYR A 186 9.81 8.36 4.86
N MET A 187 10.78 7.44 5.01
CA MET A 187 11.83 7.52 6.02
C MET A 187 13.06 8.26 5.49
N ALA A 188 13.46 9.33 6.14
CA ALA A 188 14.58 10.19 5.70
C ALA A 188 15.93 9.45 5.65
N ASP A 189 16.16 8.52 6.57
CA ASP A 189 17.38 7.71 6.65
C ASP A 189 17.42 6.51 5.70
N LEU A 190 16.26 5.98 5.31
CA LEU A 190 16.17 4.76 4.50
C LEU A 190 16.06 5.02 3.01
N LYS A 191 15.39 6.09 2.61
CA LYS A 191 15.09 6.40 1.20
C LYS A 191 16.33 6.59 0.34
N TYR A 192 16.26 6.24 -0.93
CA TYR A 192 17.18 6.73 -1.96
C TYR A 192 16.74 8.12 -2.43
N THR A 193 17.62 9.12 -2.31
CA THR A 193 17.32 10.49 -2.73
C THR A 193 16.99 10.58 -4.21
N SER A 194 17.74 9.83 -5.05
CA SER A 194 17.50 9.77 -6.49
C SER A 194 16.13 9.19 -6.88
N VAL A 195 15.58 8.27 -6.07
CA VAL A 195 14.23 7.72 -6.29
C VAL A 195 13.17 8.76 -5.92
N LEU A 196 13.34 9.46 -4.79
CA LEU A 196 12.41 10.50 -4.38
C LEU A 196 12.36 11.66 -5.39
N GLU A 197 13.53 12.10 -5.90
CA GLU A 197 13.61 13.15 -6.92
C GLU A 197 12.89 12.75 -8.21
N LYS A 198 13.10 11.53 -8.69
CA LYS A 198 12.39 11.00 -9.87
C LYS A 198 10.87 10.93 -9.66
N ILE A 199 10.42 10.58 -8.44
CA ILE A 199 8.99 10.53 -8.12
C ILE A 199 8.42 11.95 -8.15
N ARG A 200 9.08 12.93 -7.52
CA ARG A 200 8.67 14.35 -7.56
C ARG A 200 8.57 14.86 -9.00
N GLU A 201 9.62 14.64 -9.79
CA GLU A 201 9.66 15.04 -11.19
C GLU A 201 8.49 14.45 -11.98
N LYS A 202 8.18 13.15 -11.76
CA LYS A 202 7.11 12.47 -12.48
C LYS A 202 5.71 12.90 -12.08
N ILE A 203 5.47 13.23 -10.81
CA ILE A 203 4.18 13.72 -10.34
C ILE A 203 3.88 15.11 -10.92
N THR A 204 4.91 15.97 -11.05
CA THR A 204 4.77 17.34 -11.53
C THR A 204 5.06 17.50 -13.04
N GLU A 205 5.21 16.39 -13.79
CA GLU A 205 5.60 16.44 -15.22
C GLU A 205 4.49 17.00 -16.13
N TYR A 206 3.23 16.82 -15.76
CA TYR A 206 2.08 17.19 -16.57
C TYR A 206 1.15 18.18 -15.86
N GLU A 207 0.78 19.24 -16.54
CA GLU A 207 -0.31 20.11 -16.09
C GLU A 207 -1.67 19.49 -16.46
N ILE A 208 -2.49 19.19 -15.46
CA ILE A 208 -3.84 18.64 -15.59
C ILE A 208 -4.86 19.53 -14.89
N ASP A 209 -6.09 19.61 -15.39
CA ASP A 209 -7.16 20.41 -14.79
C ASP A 209 -7.47 19.98 -13.34
N GLY A 210 -7.49 18.68 -13.07
CA GLY A 210 -7.77 18.18 -11.73
C GLY A 210 -7.36 16.73 -11.51
N VAL A 211 -6.93 16.42 -10.29
CA VAL A 211 -6.62 15.08 -9.80
C VAL A 211 -7.72 14.68 -8.84
N MET A 212 -8.60 13.76 -9.27
CA MET A 212 -9.78 13.34 -8.49
C MET A 212 -9.53 12.05 -7.69
N ASP A 213 -8.52 11.27 -8.10
CA ASP A 213 -8.14 10.01 -7.46
C ASP A 213 -6.68 9.69 -7.72
N SER A 214 -6.09 8.85 -6.88
CA SER A 214 -4.71 8.38 -7.01
C SER A 214 -4.41 7.68 -8.33
N GLY A 215 -5.39 7.03 -8.96
CA GLY A 215 -5.24 6.36 -10.25
C GLY A 215 -4.93 7.30 -11.42
N ILE A 216 -5.27 8.60 -11.32
CA ILE A 216 -4.86 9.60 -12.32
C ILE A 216 -3.35 9.85 -12.21
N LEU A 217 -2.84 9.97 -10.99
CA LEU A 217 -1.39 10.15 -10.75
C LEU A 217 -0.59 8.95 -11.23
N GLU A 218 -1.10 7.74 -10.97
CA GLU A 218 -0.49 6.50 -11.43
C GLU A 218 -0.31 6.51 -12.96
N GLN A 219 -1.39 6.75 -13.70
CA GLN A 219 -1.37 6.76 -15.17
C GLN A 219 -0.44 7.83 -15.75
N LEU A 220 -0.36 9.01 -15.14
CA LEU A 220 0.52 10.09 -15.59
C LEU A 220 2.00 9.81 -15.27
N ALA A 221 2.29 9.17 -14.15
CA ALA A 221 3.66 8.93 -13.69
C ALA A 221 4.27 7.62 -14.22
N GLU A 222 3.48 6.73 -14.79
CA GLU A 222 3.97 5.47 -15.37
C GLU A 222 4.89 5.72 -16.57
N LYS A 223 6.11 5.13 -16.51
CA LYS A 223 7.09 5.25 -17.60
C LYS A 223 6.67 4.47 -18.84
N LYS A 224 6.05 3.29 -18.67
CA LYS A 224 5.62 2.39 -19.74
C LYS A 224 4.09 2.22 -19.72
N TRP A 225 3.37 3.26 -20.11
CA TRP A 225 1.91 3.30 -20.14
C TRP A 225 1.24 2.16 -20.95
N TYR A 226 1.97 1.53 -21.89
CA TYR A 226 1.48 0.40 -22.68
C TYR A 226 1.67 -0.96 -22.01
N SER A 227 2.35 -1.01 -20.85
CA SER A 227 2.55 -2.24 -20.11
C SER A 227 1.23 -2.66 -19.44
N PRO A 228 0.80 -3.93 -19.56
CA PRO A 228 -0.33 -4.39 -18.78
C PRO A 228 -0.01 -4.54 -17.29
N PHE A 229 1.27 -4.54 -16.91
CA PHE A 229 1.69 -4.70 -15.51
C PHE A 229 1.77 -3.36 -14.81
N PRO A 230 1.13 -3.20 -13.63
CA PRO A 230 1.17 -1.96 -12.85
C PRO A 230 2.58 -1.67 -12.36
N GLN A 231 3.01 -0.41 -12.44
CA GLN A 231 4.32 0.05 -11.97
C GLN A 231 4.26 0.67 -10.58
N PHE A 232 3.06 0.80 -10.03
CA PHE A 232 2.74 1.23 -8.67
C PHE A 232 2.06 0.09 -7.92
N GLN A 233 2.24 0.03 -6.63
CA GLN A 233 1.51 -0.90 -5.78
C GLN A 233 0.45 -0.14 -5.01
N THR A 234 -0.81 -0.45 -5.27
CA THR A 234 -1.95 0.13 -4.59
C THR A 234 -2.23 -0.56 -3.26
N THR A 235 -2.71 0.18 -2.25
CA THR A 235 -3.20 -0.39 -1.00
C THR A 235 -4.21 0.53 -0.31
N GLN A 236 -5.25 -0.06 0.25
CA GLN A 236 -6.20 0.61 1.16
C GLN A 236 -5.81 0.43 2.64
N ARG A 237 -4.67 -0.22 2.92
CA ARG A 237 -4.27 -0.61 4.27
C ARG A 237 -3.14 0.24 4.83
N PRO A 238 -3.38 0.99 5.92
CA PRO A 238 -2.34 1.79 6.58
C PRO A 238 -1.19 0.97 7.18
N ASP A 239 -1.43 -0.29 7.60
CA ASP A 239 -0.37 -1.17 8.11
C ASP A 239 0.59 -1.60 7.01
N ARG A 240 0.09 -1.87 5.79
CA ARG A 240 0.91 -2.19 4.61
C ARG A 240 1.74 -0.98 4.15
N ALA A 241 1.12 0.19 4.09
CA ALA A 241 1.82 1.45 3.79
C ALA A 241 2.91 1.77 4.82
N ALA A 242 2.61 1.63 6.12
CA ALA A 242 3.58 1.82 7.19
C ALA A 242 4.77 0.84 7.11
N LEU A 243 4.51 -0.43 6.77
CA LEU A 243 5.57 -1.41 6.54
C LEU A 243 6.45 -1.01 5.35
N ALA A 244 5.85 -0.56 4.24
CA ALA A 244 6.57 -0.09 3.06
C ALA A 244 7.49 1.11 3.37
N VAL A 245 7.02 2.07 4.16
CA VAL A 245 7.84 3.20 4.66
C VAL A 245 9.03 2.70 5.49
N LEU A 246 8.84 1.70 6.36
CA LEU A 246 9.92 1.07 7.15
C LEU A 246 10.89 0.23 6.30
N GLU A 247 10.50 -0.17 5.10
CA GLU A 247 11.34 -0.85 4.12
C GLU A 247 12.16 0.12 3.26
N GLY A 248 11.92 1.43 3.38
CA GLY A 248 12.61 2.47 2.61
C GLY A 248 11.89 2.87 1.32
N ARG A 249 10.63 2.43 1.15
CA ARG A 249 9.75 2.86 0.06
C ARG A 249 9.13 4.22 0.35
N ILE A 250 8.58 4.83 -0.66
CA ILE A 250 7.82 6.07 -0.61
C ILE A 250 6.36 5.73 -0.81
N VAL A 251 5.51 6.32 0.02
CA VAL A 251 4.06 6.16 -0.07
C VAL A 251 3.46 7.50 -0.50
N LEU A 252 2.67 7.48 -1.57
CA LEU A 252 1.88 8.62 -2.02
C LEU A 252 0.46 8.48 -1.49
N LEU A 253 -0.03 9.52 -0.86
CA LEU A 253 -1.42 9.69 -0.47
C LEU A 253 -2.01 10.82 -1.28
N CYS A 254 -3.18 10.63 -1.85
CA CYS A 254 -3.92 11.64 -2.59
C CYS A 254 -5.17 12.02 -1.78
N ASP A 255 -5.49 13.29 -1.72
CA ASP A 255 -6.74 13.73 -1.11
C ASP A 255 -7.93 13.26 -1.95
N ASN A 256 -9.04 12.97 -1.30
CA ASN A 256 -10.25 12.37 -1.88
C ASN A 256 -10.06 10.93 -2.42
N SER A 257 -8.98 10.22 -2.01
CA SER A 257 -8.76 8.83 -2.40
C SER A 257 -8.42 7.96 -1.18
N PRO A 258 -9.11 6.82 -0.98
CA PRO A 258 -8.81 5.86 0.07
C PRO A 258 -7.67 4.91 -0.32
N VAL A 259 -7.01 5.15 -1.44
CA VAL A 259 -5.96 4.30 -1.99
C VAL A 259 -4.61 4.99 -1.91
N ALA A 260 -3.66 4.36 -1.25
CA ALA A 260 -2.26 4.79 -1.23
C ALA A 260 -1.45 4.08 -2.32
N LEU A 261 -0.55 4.81 -2.97
CA LEU A 261 0.39 4.28 -3.96
C LEU A 261 1.75 4.07 -3.30
N ILE A 262 2.32 2.87 -3.43
CA ILE A 262 3.61 2.49 -2.85
C ILE A 262 4.66 2.37 -3.96
N LEU A 263 5.79 3.04 -3.80
CA LEU A 263 6.88 3.17 -4.75
C LEU A 263 8.27 3.01 -4.10
N PRO A 264 9.24 2.50 -4.83
CA PRO A 264 9.15 1.68 -6.02
C PRO A 264 8.56 0.30 -5.73
N THR A 265 8.16 -0.44 -6.75
CA THR A 265 7.57 -1.76 -6.59
C THR A 265 8.26 -2.83 -7.43
N ASP A 266 8.04 -4.10 -7.09
CA ASP A 266 8.49 -5.29 -7.82
C ASP A 266 7.35 -6.31 -7.95
N LEU A 267 7.50 -7.30 -8.80
CA LEU A 267 6.54 -8.37 -9.02
C LEU A 267 6.15 -9.09 -7.72
N ASN A 268 7.13 -9.34 -6.83
CA ASN A 268 6.88 -10.01 -5.56
C ASN A 268 5.94 -9.23 -4.65
N SER A 269 5.98 -7.89 -4.72
CA SER A 269 5.13 -7.01 -3.91
C SER A 269 3.66 -7.20 -4.15
N PHE A 270 3.25 -7.57 -5.38
CA PHE A 270 1.86 -7.82 -5.75
C PHE A 270 1.35 -9.19 -5.30
N LEU A 271 2.25 -10.15 -5.08
CA LEU A 271 1.91 -11.51 -4.64
C LEU A 271 1.99 -11.69 -3.12
N LYS A 272 2.47 -10.66 -2.40
CA LYS A 272 2.54 -10.63 -0.94
C LYS A 272 1.25 -10.03 -0.36
N THR A 273 0.83 -10.57 0.79
CA THR A 273 -0.28 -10.04 1.60
C THR A 273 0.19 -9.69 3.00
N SER A 274 -0.55 -8.84 3.71
CA SER A 274 -0.28 -8.55 5.13
C SER A 274 -0.35 -9.80 6.00
N ASP A 275 -1.25 -10.73 5.68
CA ASP A 275 -1.39 -12.01 6.39
C ASP A 275 -0.11 -12.85 6.37
N ASP A 276 0.73 -12.73 5.34
CA ASP A 276 2.00 -13.45 5.27
C ASP A 276 2.94 -13.08 6.43
N TYR A 277 2.86 -11.85 6.95
CA TYR A 277 3.71 -11.39 8.04
C TYR A 277 3.12 -11.63 9.42
N TYR A 278 1.82 -11.81 9.51
CA TYR A 278 1.11 -12.04 10.78
C TYR A 278 0.91 -13.52 11.12
N ASN A 279 0.99 -14.40 10.11
CA ASN A 279 0.89 -15.85 10.27
C ASN A 279 2.25 -16.52 10.47
N ARG A 280 2.23 -17.83 10.80
CA ARG A 280 3.45 -18.65 10.89
C ARG A 280 4.12 -18.77 9.53
N PHE A 281 5.46 -18.75 9.49
CA PHE A 281 6.25 -18.74 8.27
C PHE A 281 5.94 -19.89 7.31
N GLY A 282 5.68 -21.10 7.82
CA GLY A 282 5.35 -22.27 6.99
C GLY A 282 4.03 -22.12 6.25
N VAL A 283 2.98 -21.61 6.93
CA VAL A 283 1.67 -21.35 6.32
C VAL A 283 1.79 -20.23 5.26
N ALA A 284 2.49 -19.14 5.61
CA ALA A 284 2.72 -18.05 4.68
C ALA A 284 3.51 -18.49 3.43
N THR A 285 4.54 -19.33 3.60
CA THR A 285 5.31 -19.88 2.48
C THR A 285 4.44 -20.74 1.56
N PHE A 286 3.62 -21.63 2.14
CA PHE A 286 2.72 -22.48 1.35
C PHE A 286 1.72 -21.63 0.57
N ALA A 287 1.09 -20.65 1.21
CA ALA A 287 0.15 -19.75 0.55
C ALA A 287 0.82 -18.93 -0.58
N ARG A 288 2.05 -18.47 -0.39
CA ARG A 288 2.81 -17.79 -1.45
C ARG A 288 3.10 -18.69 -2.64
N ILE A 289 3.60 -19.89 -2.41
CA ILE A 289 3.85 -20.85 -3.48
C ILE A 289 2.57 -21.07 -4.30
N LEU A 290 1.43 -21.27 -3.63
CA LEU A 290 0.15 -21.41 -4.31
C LEU A 290 -0.21 -20.17 -5.15
N ARG A 291 0.04 -18.95 -4.66
CA ARG A 291 -0.24 -17.72 -5.41
C ARG A 291 0.66 -17.58 -6.65
N TYR A 292 1.95 -17.93 -6.55
CA TYR A 292 2.86 -17.95 -7.71
C TYR A 292 2.42 -18.97 -8.75
N MET A 293 2.05 -20.17 -8.33
CA MET A 293 1.51 -21.20 -9.22
C MET A 293 0.19 -20.72 -9.86
N ALA A 294 -0.70 -20.14 -9.07
CA ALA A 294 -1.97 -19.60 -9.54
C ALA A 294 -1.76 -18.50 -10.58
N ALA A 295 -0.87 -17.54 -10.33
CA ALA A 295 -0.52 -16.49 -11.28
C ALA A 295 -0.02 -17.08 -12.62
N PHE A 296 0.85 -18.08 -12.56
CA PHE A 296 1.33 -18.78 -13.75
C PHE A 296 0.19 -19.47 -14.51
N PHE A 297 -0.65 -20.28 -13.83
CA PHE A 297 -1.74 -21.01 -14.47
C PHE A 297 -2.88 -20.08 -14.94
N ALA A 298 -3.15 -18.98 -14.24
CA ALA A 298 -4.13 -18.00 -14.68
C ALA A 298 -3.86 -17.43 -16.08
N MET A 299 -2.59 -17.34 -16.47
CA MET A 299 -2.18 -16.87 -17.79
C MET A 299 -2.03 -18.00 -18.81
N THR A 300 -1.52 -19.15 -18.38
CA THR A 300 -0.94 -20.14 -19.30
C THR A 300 -1.86 -21.31 -19.57
N LEU A 301 -2.73 -21.69 -18.64
CA LEU A 301 -3.46 -22.96 -18.71
C LEU A 301 -4.36 -23.12 -19.94
N PRO A 302 -5.18 -22.13 -20.36
CA PRO A 302 -6.00 -22.27 -21.55
C PRO A 302 -5.20 -22.41 -22.84
N GLY A 303 -4.10 -21.63 -22.95
CA GLY A 303 -3.19 -21.74 -24.09
C GLY A 303 -2.44 -23.06 -24.13
N LEU A 304 -1.99 -23.56 -22.98
CA LEU A 304 -1.36 -24.88 -22.87
C LEU A 304 -2.34 -25.99 -23.28
N TYR A 305 -3.59 -25.92 -22.81
CA TYR A 305 -4.66 -26.86 -23.23
C TYR A 305 -4.77 -26.90 -24.74
N LEU A 306 -4.89 -25.75 -25.41
CA LEU A 306 -5.00 -25.68 -26.87
C LEU A 306 -3.74 -26.20 -27.59
N ALA A 307 -2.56 -25.85 -27.12
CA ALA A 307 -1.31 -26.29 -27.70
C ALA A 307 -1.17 -27.82 -27.67
N VAL A 308 -1.55 -28.43 -26.55
CA VAL A 308 -1.46 -29.91 -26.39
C VAL A 308 -2.55 -30.62 -27.14
N THR A 309 -3.82 -30.20 -27.02
CA THR A 309 -4.96 -30.92 -27.59
C THR A 309 -5.08 -30.81 -29.11
N ASN A 310 -4.68 -29.68 -29.71
CA ASN A 310 -4.82 -29.47 -31.15
C ASN A 310 -3.57 -29.86 -31.94
N PHE A 311 -2.36 -29.72 -31.38
CA PHE A 311 -1.13 -29.85 -32.12
C PHE A 311 -0.19 -30.95 -31.61
N HIS A 312 -0.25 -31.26 -30.32
CA HIS A 312 0.74 -32.15 -29.67
C HIS A 312 0.04 -33.25 -28.84
N THR A 313 -0.95 -33.89 -29.43
CA THR A 313 -1.74 -34.95 -28.77
C THR A 313 -0.89 -36.11 -28.26
N GLN A 314 0.31 -36.31 -28.83
CA GLN A 314 1.26 -37.33 -28.41
C GLN A 314 1.77 -37.19 -26.99
N ILE A 315 1.66 -35.99 -26.38
CA ILE A 315 2.05 -35.72 -24.99
C ILE A 315 1.06 -36.38 -24.00
N LEU A 316 -0.20 -36.58 -24.46
CA LEU A 316 -1.26 -37.15 -23.63
C LEU A 316 -1.20 -38.67 -23.61
N PRO A 317 -1.38 -39.30 -22.43
CA PRO A 317 -1.61 -40.73 -22.36
C PRO A 317 -2.85 -41.13 -23.20
N THR A 318 -2.77 -42.22 -23.92
CA THR A 318 -3.83 -42.69 -24.84
C THR A 318 -5.23 -42.73 -24.21
N PRO A 319 -5.43 -43.25 -22.98
CA PRO A 319 -6.75 -43.21 -22.33
C PRO A 319 -7.33 -41.81 -22.14
N LEU A 320 -6.45 -40.85 -21.76
CA LEU A 320 -6.84 -39.45 -21.59
C LEU A 320 -7.18 -38.79 -22.92
N LEU A 321 -6.42 -39.09 -23.98
CA LEU A 321 -6.68 -38.58 -25.31
C LEU A 321 -8.06 -39.07 -25.84
N LEU A 322 -8.39 -40.33 -25.63
CA LEU A 322 -9.70 -40.88 -25.98
C LEU A 322 -10.82 -40.18 -25.22
N SER A 323 -10.67 -39.99 -23.91
CA SER A 323 -11.65 -39.24 -23.10
C SER A 323 -11.84 -37.81 -23.58
N PHE A 324 -10.77 -37.12 -24.02
CA PHE A 324 -10.87 -35.77 -24.59
C PHE A 324 -11.62 -35.79 -25.94
N TRP A 325 -11.42 -36.81 -26.73
CA TRP A 325 -12.10 -36.99 -28.01
C TRP A 325 -13.58 -37.24 -27.81
N GLU A 326 -13.94 -38.16 -26.93
CA GLU A 326 -15.32 -38.47 -26.56
C GLU A 326 -16.05 -37.23 -26.03
N ALA A 327 -15.41 -36.47 -25.16
CA ALA A 327 -15.98 -35.25 -24.59
C ALA A 327 -16.23 -34.12 -25.62
N ARG A 328 -15.68 -34.23 -26.82
CA ARG A 328 -15.85 -33.25 -27.90
C ARG A 328 -16.80 -33.75 -29.02
N ILE A 329 -17.30 -34.98 -28.92
CA ILE A 329 -18.26 -35.50 -29.88
C ILE A 329 -19.54 -34.67 -29.80
N GLY A 330 -19.97 -34.14 -30.96
CA GLY A 330 -21.16 -33.29 -31.07
C GLY A 330 -20.95 -31.79 -30.89
N VAL A 331 -19.75 -31.33 -30.50
CA VAL A 331 -19.45 -29.91 -30.42
C VAL A 331 -19.10 -29.37 -31.81
N PRO A 332 -19.81 -28.35 -32.34
CA PRO A 332 -19.61 -27.85 -33.69
C PRO A 332 -18.41 -26.92 -33.86
N PHE A 333 -17.87 -26.38 -32.74
CA PHE A 333 -16.82 -25.37 -32.76
C PHE A 333 -15.42 -25.97 -32.61
N PRO A 334 -14.38 -25.35 -33.22
CA PRO A 334 -13.00 -25.68 -32.91
C PRO A 334 -12.64 -25.30 -31.46
N ALA A 335 -11.76 -26.08 -30.82
CA ALA A 335 -11.41 -25.89 -29.40
C ALA A 335 -10.96 -24.45 -29.04
N ALA A 336 -10.30 -23.77 -29.97
CA ALA A 336 -9.88 -22.37 -29.75
C ALA A 336 -11.09 -21.43 -29.57
N LEU A 337 -12.14 -21.63 -30.38
CA LEU A 337 -13.35 -20.81 -30.27
C LEU A 337 -14.14 -21.15 -29.00
N GLU A 338 -14.22 -22.44 -28.62
CA GLU A 338 -14.83 -22.86 -27.35
C GLU A 338 -14.17 -22.16 -26.16
N VAL A 339 -12.84 -22.20 -26.10
CA VAL A 339 -12.06 -21.58 -25.02
C VAL A 339 -12.27 -20.05 -24.99
N ILE A 340 -12.16 -19.38 -26.14
CA ILE A 340 -12.33 -17.91 -26.22
C ILE A 340 -13.74 -17.51 -25.79
N LEU A 341 -14.77 -18.23 -26.25
CA LEU A 341 -16.17 -17.96 -25.96
C LEU A 341 -16.45 -18.09 -24.45
N MET A 342 -15.95 -19.17 -23.83
CA MET A 342 -16.08 -19.39 -22.39
C MET A 342 -15.30 -18.37 -21.57
N GLU A 343 -14.09 -18.01 -21.97
CA GLU A 343 -13.27 -17.00 -21.27
C GLU A 343 -13.92 -15.62 -21.33
N ILE A 344 -14.47 -15.22 -22.48
CA ILE A 344 -15.21 -13.96 -22.62
C ILE A 344 -16.48 -14.00 -21.76
N SER A 345 -17.22 -15.08 -21.78
CA SER A 345 -18.45 -15.24 -20.98
C SER A 345 -18.13 -15.11 -19.49
N PHE A 346 -17.00 -15.68 -19.05
CA PHE A 346 -16.56 -15.59 -17.66
C PHE A 346 -16.11 -14.18 -17.28
N GLU A 347 -15.40 -13.47 -18.18
CA GLU A 347 -15.02 -12.06 -17.92
C GLU A 347 -16.25 -11.15 -17.87
N LEU A 348 -17.27 -11.38 -18.70
CA LEU A 348 -18.54 -10.64 -18.64
C LEU A 348 -19.29 -10.88 -17.31
N LEU A 349 -19.33 -12.13 -16.84
CA LEU A 349 -19.91 -12.45 -15.53
C LEU A 349 -19.19 -11.74 -14.39
N ARG A 350 -17.88 -11.69 -14.45
CA ARG A 350 -17.04 -11.02 -13.47
C ARG A 350 -17.29 -9.51 -13.48
N GLU A 351 -17.29 -8.88 -14.65
CA GLU A 351 -17.54 -7.45 -14.80
C GLU A 351 -18.94 -7.07 -14.25
N ALA A 352 -19.95 -7.91 -14.55
CA ALA A 352 -21.28 -7.73 -13.98
C ALA A 352 -21.27 -7.89 -12.45
N GLY A 353 -20.52 -8.87 -11.92
CA GLY A 353 -20.42 -9.15 -10.49
C GLY A 353 -19.83 -8.00 -9.68
N VAL A 354 -18.82 -7.31 -10.21
CA VAL A 354 -18.19 -6.15 -9.55
C VAL A 354 -19.16 -4.96 -9.40
N ARG A 355 -20.09 -4.79 -10.34
CA ARG A 355 -21.04 -3.67 -10.36
C ARG A 355 -22.30 -3.91 -9.53
N LEU A 356 -22.51 -5.11 -9.04
CA LEU A 356 -23.70 -5.45 -8.27
C LEU A 356 -23.45 -5.26 -6.76
N PRO A 357 -24.42 -4.70 -6.01
CA PRO A 357 -24.22 -4.44 -4.61
C PRO A 357 -24.21 -5.72 -3.76
N GLY A 358 -23.21 -5.85 -2.90
CA GLY A 358 -23.13 -6.82 -1.80
C GLY A 358 -23.30 -8.28 -2.18
N ALA A 359 -24.18 -8.99 -1.49
CA ALA A 359 -24.39 -10.43 -1.63
C ALA A 359 -24.90 -10.87 -3.03
N MET A 360 -25.55 -9.97 -3.78
CA MET A 360 -26.09 -10.29 -5.11
C MET A 360 -24.98 -10.53 -6.14
N GLY A 361 -23.89 -9.74 -6.10
CA GLY A 361 -22.76 -9.95 -7.01
C GLY A 361 -22.12 -11.34 -6.87
N ASN A 362 -21.95 -11.79 -5.62
CA ASN A 362 -21.40 -13.10 -5.31
C ASN A 362 -22.34 -14.25 -5.79
N THR A 363 -23.64 -14.08 -5.58
CA THR A 363 -24.65 -15.06 -6.01
C THR A 363 -24.71 -15.16 -7.54
N ILE A 364 -24.70 -14.06 -8.26
CA ILE A 364 -24.74 -14.03 -9.72
C ILE A 364 -23.44 -14.60 -10.31
N GLY A 365 -22.29 -14.35 -9.70
CA GLY A 365 -21.03 -14.93 -10.12
C GLY A 365 -21.03 -16.46 -10.02
N ILE A 366 -21.55 -17.03 -8.93
CA ILE A 366 -21.59 -18.48 -8.71
C ILE A 366 -22.69 -19.12 -9.58
N VAL A 367 -23.92 -18.62 -9.49
CA VAL A 367 -25.08 -19.18 -10.18
C VAL A 367 -24.95 -18.97 -11.69
N GLY A 368 -24.53 -17.79 -12.14
CA GLY A 368 -24.29 -17.50 -13.55
C GLY A 368 -23.22 -18.40 -14.15
N GLY A 369 -22.08 -18.56 -13.44
CA GLY A 369 -20.99 -19.45 -13.89
C GLY A 369 -21.42 -20.90 -14.00
N LEU A 370 -22.19 -21.40 -13.02
CA LEU A 370 -22.71 -22.76 -13.02
C LEU A 370 -23.77 -22.99 -14.13
N ILE A 371 -24.76 -22.08 -14.23
CA ILE A 371 -25.85 -22.19 -15.21
C ILE A 371 -25.31 -22.05 -16.63
N ILE A 372 -24.46 -21.04 -16.90
CA ILE A 372 -23.90 -20.85 -18.25
C ILE A 372 -23.00 -22.02 -18.61
N GLY A 373 -22.15 -22.50 -17.71
CA GLY A 373 -21.29 -23.65 -17.95
C GLY A 373 -22.07 -24.91 -18.22
N GLN A 374 -23.09 -25.24 -17.42
CA GLN A 374 -23.93 -26.41 -17.59
C GLN A 374 -24.77 -26.32 -18.87
N ALA A 375 -25.45 -25.19 -19.11
CA ALA A 375 -26.26 -25.01 -20.30
C ALA A 375 -25.45 -25.08 -21.62
N ALA A 376 -24.22 -24.54 -21.59
CA ALA A 376 -23.33 -24.59 -22.75
C ALA A 376 -22.88 -26.03 -23.07
N VAL A 377 -22.66 -26.86 -22.03
CA VAL A 377 -22.36 -28.31 -22.20
C VAL A 377 -23.58 -29.07 -22.66
N ASP A 378 -24.75 -28.88 -22.04
CA ASP A 378 -26.00 -29.58 -22.38
C ASP A 378 -26.47 -29.26 -23.81
N ALA A 379 -26.18 -28.03 -24.28
CA ALA A 379 -26.44 -27.61 -25.66
C ALA A 379 -25.35 -28.05 -26.65
N ASN A 380 -24.34 -28.79 -26.22
CA ASN A 380 -23.16 -29.18 -27.02
C ASN A 380 -22.42 -27.98 -27.66
N LEU A 381 -22.49 -26.80 -27.08
CA LEU A 381 -21.76 -25.61 -27.56
C LEU A 381 -20.29 -25.65 -27.18
N VAL A 382 -19.98 -26.23 -26.01
CA VAL A 382 -18.62 -26.40 -25.51
C VAL A 382 -18.42 -27.75 -24.86
N SER A 383 -17.19 -28.26 -24.88
CA SER A 383 -16.88 -29.52 -24.22
C SER A 383 -16.77 -29.34 -22.70
N PRO A 384 -17.14 -30.37 -21.90
CA PRO A 384 -16.99 -30.32 -20.43
C PRO A 384 -15.56 -30.01 -19.98
N ILE A 385 -14.55 -30.44 -20.73
CA ILE A 385 -13.14 -30.23 -20.42
C ILE A 385 -12.76 -28.76 -20.53
N VAL A 386 -13.27 -28.05 -21.54
CA VAL A 386 -13.05 -26.60 -21.68
C VAL A 386 -13.65 -25.86 -20.50
N VAL A 387 -14.84 -26.25 -20.03
CA VAL A 387 -15.46 -25.65 -18.83
C VAL A 387 -14.56 -25.83 -17.60
N ILE A 388 -13.98 -27.01 -17.39
CA ILE A 388 -13.06 -27.30 -16.28
C ILE A 388 -11.79 -26.43 -16.38
N VAL A 389 -11.19 -26.34 -17.57
CA VAL A 389 -9.98 -25.55 -17.81
C VAL A 389 -10.23 -24.06 -17.51
N VAL A 390 -11.34 -23.51 -18.01
CA VAL A 390 -11.73 -22.11 -17.80
C VAL A 390 -12.04 -21.85 -16.32
N ALA A 391 -12.79 -22.74 -15.67
CA ALA A 391 -13.11 -22.62 -14.24
C ALA A 391 -11.86 -22.65 -13.36
N PHE A 392 -10.91 -23.55 -13.63
CA PHE A 392 -9.66 -23.62 -12.91
C PHE A 392 -8.80 -22.37 -13.15
N THR A 393 -8.74 -21.87 -14.38
CA THR A 393 -8.05 -20.61 -14.73
C THR A 393 -8.63 -19.44 -13.96
N ALA A 394 -9.95 -19.37 -13.84
CA ALA A 394 -10.63 -18.35 -13.06
C ALA A 394 -10.32 -18.43 -11.57
N LEU A 395 -10.33 -19.61 -10.96
CA LEU A 395 -9.93 -19.82 -9.56
C LEU A 395 -8.47 -19.37 -9.33
N CYS A 396 -7.59 -19.68 -10.27
CA CYS A 396 -6.20 -19.22 -10.23
C CYS A 396 -6.11 -17.67 -10.26
N SER A 397 -6.88 -17.01 -11.12
CA SER A 397 -6.94 -15.56 -11.20
C SER A 397 -7.43 -14.90 -9.89
N PHE A 398 -8.43 -15.49 -9.23
CA PHE A 398 -8.92 -15.01 -7.92
C PHE A 398 -7.93 -15.19 -6.76
N SER A 399 -6.96 -16.08 -6.92
CA SER A 399 -5.92 -16.30 -5.90
C SER A 399 -4.84 -15.21 -5.88
N ILE A 400 -4.82 -14.32 -6.87
CA ILE A 400 -3.88 -13.20 -6.95
C ILE A 400 -4.41 -12.06 -6.08
N PRO A 401 -3.63 -11.58 -5.06
CA PRO A 401 -4.16 -10.65 -4.06
C PRO A 401 -4.41 -9.24 -4.57
N ASN A 402 -3.65 -8.78 -5.55
CA ASN A 402 -3.78 -7.45 -6.13
C ASN A 402 -4.59 -7.54 -7.43
N GLU A 403 -5.70 -6.81 -7.52
CA GLU A 403 -6.62 -6.89 -8.65
C GLU A 403 -6.04 -6.33 -9.96
N GLU A 404 -5.29 -5.23 -9.90
CA GLU A 404 -4.65 -4.63 -11.08
C GLU A 404 -3.61 -5.58 -11.67
N PHE A 405 -2.84 -6.21 -10.80
CA PHE A 405 -1.88 -7.24 -11.21
C PHE A 405 -2.59 -8.49 -11.77
N ALA A 406 -3.70 -8.92 -11.17
CA ALA A 406 -4.52 -10.01 -11.71
C ALA A 406 -5.10 -9.68 -13.08
N PHE A 407 -5.47 -8.41 -13.32
CA PHE A 407 -5.96 -7.93 -14.60
C PHE A 407 -4.91 -8.07 -15.71
N SER A 408 -3.64 -7.83 -15.39
CA SER A 408 -2.52 -8.03 -16.32
C SER A 408 -2.47 -9.47 -16.86
N PHE A 409 -2.61 -10.45 -15.97
CA PHE A 409 -2.62 -11.88 -16.38
C PHE A 409 -3.85 -12.25 -17.18
N ARG A 410 -5.00 -11.63 -16.92
CA ARG A 410 -6.25 -11.85 -17.69
C ARG A 410 -6.12 -11.36 -19.13
N ILE A 411 -5.52 -10.20 -19.36
CA ILE A 411 -5.25 -9.72 -20.72
C ILE A 411 -4.24 -10.62 -21.42
N LEU A 412 -3.13 -10.92 -20.76
CA LEU A 412 -2.06 -11.74 -21.32
C LEU A 412 -2.51 -13.19 -21.61
N LYS A 413 -3.50 -13.70 -20.88
CA LYS A 413 -4.14 -15.00 -21.16
C LYS A 413 -4.66 -15.06 -22.60
N PHE A 414 -5.37 -14.03 -23.07
CA PHE A 414 -5.87 -13.99 -24.45
C PHE A 414 -4.74 -13.97 -25.47
N TYR A 415 -3.66 -13.24 -25.19
CA TYR A 415 -2.45 -13.27 -26.02
C TYR A 415 -1.86 -14.67 -26.13
N VAL A 416 -1.74 -15.38 -25.00
CA VAL A 416 -1.25 -16.78 -24.98
C VAL A 416 -2.20 -17.71 -25.72
N ILE A 417 -3.53 -17.58 -25.53
CA ILE A 417 -4.54 -18.37 -26.23
C ILE A 417 -4.41 -18.22 -27.76
N VAL A 418 -4.33 -16.99 -28.26
CA VAL A 418 -4.27 -16.72 -29.71
C VAL A 418 -3.00 -17.33 -30.33
N LEU A 419 -1.83 -17.11 -29.74
CA LEU A 419 -0.58 -17.68 -30.23
C LEU A 419 -0.55 -19.21 -30.15
N SER A 420 -1.10 -19.79 -29.09
CA SER A 420 -1.19 -21.24 -28.93
C SER A 420 -2.19 -21.87 -29.92
N ALA A 421 -3.29 -21.20 -30.20
CA ALA A 421 -4.28 -21.64 -31.17
C ALA A 421 -3.73 -21.65 -32.60
N TRP A 422 -2.83 -20.74 -32.92
CA TRP A 422 -2.26 -20.59 -34.26
C TRP A 422 -1.00 -21.43 -34.49
N LEU A 423 -0.05 -21.41 -33.55
CA LEU A 423 1.29 -22.02 -33.67
C LEU A 423 1.49 -23.24 -32.74
N GLY A 424 0.47 -23.65 -32.00
CA GLY A 424 0.56 -24.77 -31.07
C GLY A 424 1.52 -24.51 -29.93
N PHE A 425 2.29 -25.50 -29.54
CA PHE A 425 3.25 -25.41 -28.44
C PHE A 425 4.40 -24.41 -28.71
N PHE A 426 4.75 -24.23 -29.98
CA PHE A 426 5.72 -23.21 -30.37
C PHE A 426 5.21 -21.79 -30.09
N GLY A 427 3.94 -21.52 -30.44
CA GLY A 427 3.27 -20.27 -30.12
C GLY A 427 3.14 -20.02 -28.63
N PHE A 428 2.85 -21.06 -27.86
CA PHE A 428 2.84 -21.01 -26.40
C PHE A 428 4.19 -20.58 -25.83
N LEU A 429 5.30 -21.19 -26.30
CA LEU A 429 6.65 -20.82 -25.84
C LEU A 429 7.04 -19.39 -26.23
N ILE A 430 6.70 -18.97 -27.46
CA ILE A 430 6.93 -17.59 -27.90
C ILE A 430 6.16 -16.61 -27.01
N ALA A 431 4.91 -16.89 -26.70
CA ALA A 431 4.10 -16.04 -25.82
C ALA A 431 4.75 -15.90 -24.43
N LEU A 432 5.17 -16.99 -23.83
CA LEU A 432 5.87 -16.96 -22.53
C LEU A 432 7.19 -16.18 -22.60
N LEU A 433 7.97 -16.42 -23.66
CA LEU A 433 9.25 -15.72 -23.84
C LEU A 433 9.08 -14.21 -24.00
N THR A 434 8.08 -13.78 -24.78
CA THR A 434 7.79 -12.35 -24.96
C THR A 434 7.33 -11.68 -23.67
N VAL A 435 6.48 -12.34 -22.87
CA VAL A 435 6.07 -11.83 -21.55
C VAL A 435 7.28 -11.76 -20.60
N PHE A 436 8.14 -12.77 -20.58
CA PHE A 436 9.34 -12.76 -19.74
C PHE A 436 10.33 -11.66 -20.14
N ILE A 437 10.56 -11.44 -21.44
CA ILE A 437 11.40 -10.35 -21.94
C ILE A 437 10.80 -9.00 -21.56
N HIS A 438 9.48 -8.85 -21.65
CA HIS A 438 8.80 -7.62 -21.24
C HIS A 438 9.01 -7.32 -19.75
N LEU A 439 8.74 -8.31 -18.89
CA LEU A 439 8.91 -8.19 -17.42
C LEU A 439 10.38 -7.93 -17.03
N SER A 440 11.35 -8.53 -17.73
CA SER A 440 12.78 -8.33 -17.44
C SER A 440 13.27 -6.92 -17.80
N ARG A 441 12.58 -6.24 -18.73
CA ARG A 441 12.85 -4.86 -19.14
C ARG A 441 12.04 -3.81 -18.38
N LEU A 442 11.07 -4.26 -17.59
CA LEU A 442 10.24 -3.38 -16.79
C LEU A 442 10.98 -2.96 -15.53
N GLU A 443 10.89 -1.69 -15.18
CA GLU A 443 11.44 -1.13 -13.96
C GLU A 443 10.47 -0.15 -13.32
N SER A 444 10.44 -0.09 -11.99
CA SER A 444 9.71 0.91 -11.21
C SER A 444 10.73 1.87 -10.57
N PHE A 445 10.79 3.11 -11.08
CA PHE A 445 11.70 4.18 -10.60
C PHE A 445 13.17 3.76 -10.44
N GLY A 446 13.67 2.90 -11.35
CA GLY A 446 15.05 2.41 -11.36
C GLY A 446 15.28 1.12 -10.59
N ILE A 447 14.25 0.49 -10.07
CA ILE A 447 14.29 -0.86 -9.49
C ILE A 447 13.74 -1.84 -10.52
N PRO A 448 14.50 -2.91 -10.89
CA PRO A 448 14.03 -3.94 -11.82
C PRO A 448 12.79 -4.65 -11.28
N TYR A 449 11.78 -4.81 -12.14
CA TYR A 449 10.48 -5.37 -11.76
C TYR A 449 10.54 -6.83 -11.30
N LEU A 450 11.46 -7.63 -11.89
CA LEU A 450 11.68 -9.04 -11.54
C LEU A 450 12.67 -9.25 -10.38
N MET A 451 12.98 -8.23 -9.58
CA MET A 451 13.80 -8.43 -8.39
C MET A 451 13.15 -9.44 -7.42
N PRO A 452 13.96 -10.33 -6.76
CA PRO A 452 15.42 -10.49 -6.84
C PRO A 452 15.90 -11.45 -7.95
N PHE A 453 15.01 -11.97 -8.81
CA PHE A 453 15.35 -13.00 -9.81
C PHE A 453 16.19 -12.45 -10.97
N VAL A 454 15.98 -11.18 -11.33
CA VAL A 454 16.73 -10.48 -12.37
C VAL A 454 17.24 -9.17 -11.79
N GLY A 455 18.49 -8.77 -12.14
CA GLY A 455 19.10 -7.53 -11.68
C GLY A 455 19.77 -7.63 -10.31
N ALA A 456 20.27 -8.80 -9.95
CA ALA A 456 20.98 -9.06 -8.69
C ALA A 456 22.14 -8.08 -8.41
N ASP A 457 22.76 -7.53 -9.46
CA ASP A 457 23.86 -6.58 -9.36
C ASP A 457 23.40 -5.18 -8.90
N VAL A 458 22.11 -4.90 -8.94
CA VAL A 458 21.57 -3.62 -8.48
C VAL A 458 21.74 -3.53 -6.97
N ASN A 459 22.57 -2.60 -6.53
CA ASN A 459 22.81 -2.32 -5.12
C ASN A 459 23.37 -3.51 -4.29
N ASP A 460 24.05 -4.50 -4.90
CA ASP A 460 24.56 -5.72 -4.25
C ASP A 460 23.50 -6.44 -3.40
N TYR A 461 22.29 -6.58 -3.93
CA TYR A 461 21.19 -7.21 -3.24
C TYR A 461 20.96 -8.63 -3.74
N HIS A 462 21.21 -9.61 -2.86
CA HIS A 462 21.05 -11.04 -3.13
C HIS A 462 20.13 -11.74 -2.11
N ASP A 463 19.30 -11.00 -1.39
CA ASP A 463 18.46 -11.57 -0.33
C ASP A 463 17.10 -12.03 -0.86
N GLU A 464 16.96 -13.32 -1.13
CA GLU A 464 15.72 -13.97 -1.58
C GLU A 464 14.82 -14.46 -0.43
N ARG A 465 15.17 -14.15 0.82
CA ARG A 465 14.49 -14.69 2.02
C ARG A 465 13.04 -14.25 2.18
N ASP A 466 12.61 -13.30 1.39
CA ASP A 466 11.25 -12.80 1.34
C ASP A 466 10.73 -12.66 -0.11
N SER A 467 10.90 -13.71 -0.90
CA SER A 467 10.41 -13.81 -2.28
C SER A 467 9.28 -14.85 -2.38
N ILE A 468 9.47 -15.93 -3.12
CA ILE A 468 8.53 -17.07 -3.24
C ILE A 468 8.32 -17.73 -1.87
N TRP A 469 9.35 -17.88 -1.10
CA TRP A 469 9.28 -18.38 0.27
C TRP A 469 9.48 -17.24 1.27
N ARG A 470 8.89 -17.37 2.43
CA ARG A 470 9.10 -16.47 3.55
C ARG A 470 10.00 -17.15 4.60
N ALA A 471 11.18 -16.60 4.87
CA ALA A 471 12.02 -17.06 5.97
C ALA A 471 11.37 -16.71 7.34
N PRO A 472 11.70 -17.46 8.40
CA PRO A 472 11.32 -17.07 9.77
C PRO A 472 11.81 -15.65 10.09
N LEU A 473 11.00 -14.85 10.81
CA LEU A 473 11.33 -13.44 11.12
C LEU A 473 12.72 -13.26 11.73
N LYS A 474 13.17 -14.20 12.56
CA LYS A 474 14.53 -14.18 13.15
C LYS A 474 15.66 -14.23 12.13
N LYS A 475 15.40 -14.76 10.93
CA LYS A 475 16.37 -14.83 9.82
C LYS A 475 16.25 -13.66 8.84
N MET A 476 15.18 -12.87 8.93
CA MET A 476 14.93 -11.69 8.09
C MET A 476 15.62 -10.46 8.69
N VAL A 477 16.94 -10.50 8.76
CA VAL A 477 17.77 -9.47 9.41
C VAL A 477 17.87 -8.21 8.56
N ARG A 478 17.80 -8.32 7.24
CA ARG A 478 17.97 -7.22 6.31
C ARG A 478 16.64 -6.69 5.78
N ARG A 479 16.61 -5.39 5.48
CA ARG A 479 15.53 -4.76 4.72
C ARG A 479 15.66 -5.12 3.25
N PRO A 480 14.55 -5.02 2.47
CA PRO A 480 14.58 -5.17 1.02
C PRO A 480 15.50 -4.13 0.34
N ILE A 481 15.69 -4.29 -0.96
CA ILE A 481 16.53 -3.43 -1.80
C ILE A 481 16.21 -1.94 -1.73
N TYR A 482 15.00 -1.59 -1.33
CA TYR A 482 14.49 -0.21 -1.29
C TYR A 482 15.20 0.68 -0.27
N ALA A 483 15.82 0.08 0.77
CA ALA A 483 16.60 0.83 1.77
C ALA A 483 18.04 1.05 1.31
N LYS A 484 18.62 2.22 1.65
CA LYS A 484 20.04 2.54 1.42
C LYS A 484 20.96 1.44 1.95
N ARG A 485 22.08 1.18 1.26
CA ARG A 485 23.03 0.11 1.61
C ARG A 485 23.44 0.10 3.09
N GLY A 486 23.75 1.25 3.67
CA GLY A 486 24.17 1.37 5.08
C GLY A 486 23.09 1.09 6.12
N GLU A 487 21.81 1.21 5.75
CA GLU A 487 20.66 1.15 6.67
C GLU A 487 19.78 -0.11 6.46
N ARG A 488 20.31 -1.14 5.80
CA ARG A 488 19.55 -2.37 5.51
C ARG A 488 19.31 -3.28 6.72
N ILE A 489 20.02 -3.11 7.81
CA ILE A 489 19.83 -3.94 8.99
C ILE A 489 18.59 -3.48 9.77
N ARG A 490 17.55 -4.36 9.85
CA ARG A 490 16.30 -4.07 10.58
C ARG A 490 16.16 -4.85 11.89
N LEU A 491 16.88 -5.96 12.05
CA LEU A 491 16.81 -6.83 13.22
C LEU A 491 18.21 -7.03 13.78
N ARG A 492 18.39 -6.68 15.06
CA ARG A 492 19.60 -6.95 15.83
C ARG A 492 19.21 -7.72 17.08
N LYS A 493 20.05 -8.67 17.49
CA LYS A 493 19.92 -9.30 18.79
C LYS A 493 20.40 -8.28 19.84
N LYS A 494 19.57 -8.01 20.85
CA LYS A 494 19.97 -7.17 21.99
C LYS A 494 20.99 -7.88 22.85
#